data_f8729e7893093a59d4fa7b3be8e64622
#
_entry.id   f8729e7893093a59d4fa7b3be8e64622
#
_cell.length_a   1.000
_cell.length_b   1.000
_cell.length_c   1.000
_cell.angle_alpha   90.00
_cell.angle_beta   90.00
_cell.angle_gamma   90.00
#
_symmetry.space_group_name_H-M   'P 1'
#
loop_
_entity.id
_entity.type
_entity.pdbx_description
1 polymer ?
#
loop_
_entity_poly.entity_id
_entity_poly.type
_entity_poly.pdbx_seq_one_letter_code
_entity_poly.pdbx_strand_id
1 'polypeptide(L)'
;MAKSYSLLAAAALAALNTAIAEDQMTDQAEKQAHPYVGMWVTDDGHIRHELLPNGRYDEARGTRESAYQGRYVVTGNHIDYWDDTGFTADGEFVDGDTLHHAGMILRRKR
;
A
#
# COMPACT_ATOMS: atom_id res chain seq x y z
N MET A 1 -23.56 -39.98 -11.19
CA MET A 1 -22.37 -40.54 -10.57
C MET A 1 -21.16 -39.77 -10.99
N ALA A 2 -20.74 -39.87 -12.22
CA ALA A 2 -19.57 -39.16 -12.70
C ALA A 2 -19.66 -37.64 -12.50
N LYS A 3 -20.85 -37.08 -12.60
CA LYS A 3 -21.05 -35.65 -12.38
C LYS A 3 -20.70 -35.20 -10.97
N SER A 4 -21.02 -36.06 -9.97
CA SER A 4 -20.71 -35.74 -8.58
C SER A 4 -19.20 -35.64 -8.33
N TYR A 5 -18.45 -36.55 -8.93
CA TYR A 5 -17.01 -36.52 -8.78
C TYR A 5 -16.39 -35.30 -9.47
N SER A 6 -16.91 -34.97 -10.64
CA SER A 6 -16.44 -33.78 -11.34
C SER A 6 -16.70 -32.52 -10.54
N LEU A 7 -17.86 -32.40 -9.91
CA LEU A 7 -18.19 -31.26 -9.09
C LEU A 7 -17.28 -31.16 -7.87
N LEU A 8 -16.97 -32.28 -7.22
CA LEU A 8 -16.07 -32.29 -6.09
C LEU A 8 -14.66 -31.86 -6.48
N ALA A 9 -14.18 -32.37 -7.60
CA ALA A 9 -12.88 -31.98 -8.11
C ALA A 9 -12.83 -30.49 -8.45
N ALA A 10 -13.86 -29.98 -9.06
CA ALA A 10 -13.95 -28.56 -9.38
C ALA A 10 -13.97 -27.69 -8.12
N ALA A 11 -14.67 -28.13 -7.09
CA ALA A 11 -14.72 -27.40 -5.84
C ALA A 11 -13.34 -27.35 -5.16
N ALA A 12 -12.62 -28.46 -5.17
CA ALA A 12 -11.26 -28.51 -4.61
C ALA A 12 -10.31 -27.58 -5.35
N LEU A 13 -10.37 -27.58 -6.68
CA LEU A 13 -9.56 -26.68 -7.48
C LEU A 13 -9.93 -25.21 -7.23
N ALA A 14 -11.21 -24.92 -7.07
CA ALA A 14 -11.66 -23.58 -6.79
C ALA A 14 -11.12 -23.10 -5.44
N ALA A 15 -11.08 -23.96 -4.44
CA ALA A 15 -10.53 -23.59 -3.13
C ALA A 15 -9.04 -23.26 -3.21
N LEU A 16 -8.27 -24.07 -3.94
CA LEU A 16 -6.85 -23.80 -4.14
C LEU A 16 -6.64 -22.50 -4.92
N ASN A 17 -7.43 -22.28 -5.96
CA ASN A 17 -7.34 -21.07 -6.75
C ASN A 17 -7.70 -19.84 -5.92
N THR A 18 -8.65 -19.96 -5.01
CA THR A 18 -9.04 -18.86 -4.14
C THR A 18 -7.88 -18.45 -3.24
N ALA A 19 -7.18 -19.39 -2.64
CA ALA A 19 -6.03 -19.08 -1.80
C ALA A 19 -4.93 -18.38 -2.58
N ILE A 20 -4.59 -18.88 -3.76
CA ILE A 20 -3.60 -18.24 -4.63
C ILE A 20 -4.08 -16.87 -5.07
N ALA A 21 -5.35 -16.75 -5.40
CA ALA A 21 -5.91 -15.48 -5.85
C ALA A 21 -5.87 -14.41 -4.75
N GLU A 22 -6.05 -14.78 -3.50
CA GLU A 22 -5.94 -13.83 -2.40
C GLU A 22 -4.55 -13.22 -2.31
N ASP A 23 -3.50 -14.03 -2.37
CA ASP A 23 -2.14 -13.54 -2.35
C ASP A 23 -1.85 -12.66 -3.56
N GLN A 24 -2.27 -13.08 -4.73
CA GLN A 24 -2.06 -12.32 -5.95
C GLN A 24 -2.86 -11.02 -5.96
N MET A 25 -4.07 -11.05 -5.46
CA MET A 25 -4.90 -9.85 -5.36
C MET A 25 -4.31 -8.83 -4.40
N THR A 26 -3.75 -9.27 -3.29
CA THR A 26 -3.08 -8.39 -2.35
C THR A 26 -1.88 -7.72 -3.01
N ASP A 27 -1.04 -8.48 -3.69
CA ASP A 27 0.09 -7.93 -4.41
C ASP A 27 -0.34 -6.95 -5.49
N GLN A 28 -1.36 -7.29 -6.25
CA GLN A 28 -1.85 -6.42 -7.30
C GLN A 28 -2.49 -5.16 -6.75
N ALA A 29 -3.22 -5.26 -5.65
CA ALA A 29 -3.80 -4.10 -5.01
C ALA A 29 -2.72 -3.16 -4.49
N GLU A 30 -1.64 -3.70 -3.95
CA GLU A 30 -0.50 -2.91 -3.48
C GLU A 30 0.28 -2.28 -4.64
N LYS A 31 0.39 -2.97 -5.78
CA LYS A 31 1.07 -2.43 -6.93
C LYS A 31 0.26 -1.44 -7.73
N GLN A 32 -1.15 -1.49 -7.65
CA GLN A 32 -1.93 -0.90 -8.53
C GLN A 32 -2.34 0.26 -8.08
N ALA A 33 -2.62 0.22 -8.36
CA ALA A 33 -3.27 0.95 -8.76
C ALA A 33 -3.87 2.06 -8.02
N HIS A 34 -3.10 2.99 -7.74
CA HIS A 34 -3.49 4.28 -7.20
C HIS A 34 -2.59 5.35 -7.79
N PRO A 35 -3.05 6.60 -7.88
CA PRO A 35 -2.29 7.66 -8.53
C PRO A 35 -1.22 8.31 -7.64
N TYR A 36 -0.88 7.70 -6.49
CA TYR A 36 -0.08 8.37 -5.47
C TYR A 36 1.34 7.84 -5.33
N VAL A 37 1.77 6.95 -6.20
CA VAL A 37 3.17 6.50 -6.23
C VAL A 37 4.08 7.71 -6.46
N GLY A 38 5.16 7.80 -5.70
CA GLY A 38 6.12 8.89 -5.84
C GLY A 38 6.62 9.42 -4.52
N MET A 39 7.27 10.58 -4.55
CA MET A 39 7.86 11.20 -3.37
C MET A 39 6.94 12.31 -2.84
N TRP A 40 6.71 12.29 -1.54
CA TRP A 40 5.86 13.24 -0.84
C TRP A 40 6.66 13.91 0.25
N VAL A 41 6.65 15.25 0.30
CA VAL A 41 7.62 16.01 1.09
C VAL A 41 6.89 17.13 1.82
N THR A 42 7.24 17.36 3.10
CA THR A 42 6.80 18.57 3.82
C THR A 42 7.45 19.81 3.20
N ASP A 43 6.83 20.97 3.39
CA ASP A 43 7.31 22.21 2.76
C ASP A 43 8.75 22.55 3.16
N ASP A 44 9.15 22.20 4.39
CA ASP A 44 10.53 22.40 4.85
C ASP A 44 11.50 21.30 4.38
N GLY A 45 10.99 20.26 3.72
CA GLY A 45 11.82 19.16 3.25
C GLY A 45 12.26 18.18 4.34
N HIS A 46 11.81 18.37 5.58
CA HIS A 46 12.27 17.55 6.69
C HIS A 46 11.76 16.11 6.63
N ILE A 47 10.50 15.92 6.29
CA ILE A 47 9.88 14.60 6.15
C ILE A 47 9.68 14.30 4.68
N ARG A 48 10.15 13.14 4.24
CA ARG A 48 10.02 12.70 2.86
C ARG A 48 9.55 11.26 2.85
N HIS A 49 8.35 11.04 2.31
CA HIS A 49 7.78 9.70 2.15
C HIS A 49 7.87 9.30 0.71
N GLU A 50 8.52 8.20 0.43
CA GLU A 50 8.47 7.60 -0.90
C GLU A 50 7.46 6.46 -0.89
N LEU A 51 6.42 6.58 -1.71
CA LEU A 51 5.44 5.53 -1.93
C LEU A 51 5.83 4.76 -3.18
N LEU A 52 6.25 3.51 -2.98
CA LEU A 52 6.75 2.67 -4.06
C LEU A 52 5.61 1.91 -4.73
N PRO A 53 5.74 1.54 -6.00
CA PRO A 53 4.67 0.83 -6.71
C PRO A 53 4.43 -0.59 -6.20
N ASN A 54 5.34 -1.14 -5.40
CA ASN A 54 5.20 -2.49 -4.86
C ASN A 54 4.46 -2.53 -3.52
N GLY A 55 3.83 -1.42 -3.09
CA GLY A 55 3.12 -1.37 -1.82
C GLY A 55 4.00 -1.11 -0.61
N ARG A 56 5.27 -0.81 -0.83
CA ARG A 56 6.21 -0.46 0.25
C ARG A 56 6.38 1.05 0.32
N TYR A 57 6.67 1.56 1.50
CA TYR A 57 7.06 2.97 1.67
C TYR A 57 8.40 3.07 2.37
N ASP A 58 9.06 4.18 2.12
CA ASP A 58 10.35 4.52 2.72
C ASP A 58 10.29 5.98 3.15
N GLU A 59 10.49 6.23 4.44
CA GLU A 59 10.41 7.57 4.98
C GLU A 59 11.78 8.05 5.45
N ALA A 60 12.19 9.20 4.99
CA ALA A 60 13.39 9.89 5.49
C ALA A 60 12.99 11.05 6.39
N ARG A 61 13.78 11.33 7.40
CA ARG A 61 13.59 12.46 8.33
C ARG A 61 14.89 13.21 8.50
N GLY A 62 14.92 14.46 8.08
CA GLY A 62 16.14 15.27 8.16
C GLY A 62 17.28 14.58 7.41
N THR A 63 18.35 14.26 8.11
CA THR A 63 19.50 13.55 7.55
C THR A 63 19.39 12.03 7.69
N ARG A 64 18.32 11.51 8.33
CA ARG A 64 18.14 10.07 8.46
C ARG A 64 17.37 9.53 7.26
N GLU A 65 18.10 8.85 6.41
CA GLU A 65 17.47 8.11 5.32
C GLU A 65 16.85 6.84 5.88
N SER A 66 15.76 6.41 5.28
CA SER A 66 15.04 5.18 5.68
C SER A 66 14.78 5.11 7.18
N ALA A 67 14.37 6.23 7.76
CA ALA A 67 14.05 6.30 9.18
C ALA A 67 12.91 5.36 9.55
N TYR A 68 11.95 5.19 8.63
CA TYR A 68 10.87 4.21 8.74
C TYR A 68 10.63 3.58 7.39
N GLN A 69 10.37 2.30 7.40
CA GLN A 69 10.03 1.53 6.21
C GLN A 69 8.90 0.59 6.56
N GLY A 70 8.06 0.28 5.59
CA GLY A 70 6.97 -0.65 5.81
C GLY A 70 6.09 -0.81 4.59
N ARG A 71 4.87 -1.21 4.86
CA ARG A 71 3.86 -1.47 3.87
C ARG A 71 2.78 -0.39 3.95
N TYR A 72 2.20 -0.05 2.83
CA TYR A 72 1.05 0.84 2.80
C TYR A 72 -0.06 0.28 1.91
N VAL A 73 -1.28 0.71 2.17
CA VAL A 73 -2.45 0.38 1.34
C VAL A 73 -3.25 1.66 1.13
N VAL A 74 -3.62 1.93 -0.11
CA VAL A 74 -4.50 3.04 -0.46
C VAL A 74 -5.89 2.49 -0.77
N THR A 75 -6.90 3.09 -0.14
CA THR A 75 -8.30 2.79 -0.39
C THR A 75 -8.99 4.11 -0.71
N GLY A 76 -9.31 4.33 -1.99
CA GLY A 76 -9.80 5.62 -2.43
C GLY A 76 -8.75 6.72 -2.22
N ASN A 77 -9.05 7.68 -1.35
CA ASN A 77 -8.11 8.74 -0.99
C ASN A 77 -7.50 8.53 0.41
N HIS A 78 -7.75 7.38 1.05
CA HIS A 78 -7.22 7.07 2.37
C HIS A 78 -5.99 6.19 2.24
N ILE A 79 -4.96 6.44 3.05
CA ILE A 79 -3.76 5.61 3.09
C ILE A 79 -3.54 5.10 4.51
N ASP A 80 -3.26 3.80 4.62
CA ASP A 80 -2.86 3.17 5.87
C ASP A 80 -1.42 2.69 5.74
N TYR A 81 -0.65 2.84 6.81
CA TYR A 81 0.74 2.45 6.87
C TYR A 81 0.96 1.43 7.98
N TRP A 82 1.80 0.46 7.72
CA TRP A 82 2.28 -0.52 8.72
C TRP A 82 3.79 -0.53 8.67
N ASP A 83 4.40 0.05 9.68
CA ASP A 83 5.85 0.08 9.80
C ASP A 83 6.38 -1.33 10.11
N ASP A 84 7.58 -1.66 9.63
CA ASP A 84 8.15 -2.99 9.82
C ASP A 84 8.42 -3.33 11.30
N THR A 85 8.44 -2.34 12.17
CA THR A 85 8.62 -2.54 13.61
C THR A 85 7.29 -2.58 14.37
N GLY A 86 6.16 -2.47 13.67
CA GLY A 86 4.84 -2.68 14.25
C GLY A 86 4.00 -1.43 14.48
N PHE A 87 4.52 -0.24 14.19
CA PHE A 87 3.74 0.97 14.30
C PHE A 87 2.78 1.10 13.12
N THR A 88 1.63 1.71 13.37
CA THR A 88 0.65 2.00 12.33
C THR A 88 0.39 3.50 12.27
N ALA A 89 0.00 3.94 11.10
CA ALA A 89 -0.39 5.33 10.88
C ALA A 89 -1.36 5.39 9.72
N ASP A 90 -1.97 6.54 9.52
CA ASP A 90 -2.84 6.73 8.36
C ASP A 90 -2.78 8.18 7.88
N GLY A 91 -3.42 8.42 6.76
CA GLY A 91 -3.49 9.76 6.16
C GLY A 91 -4.56 9.82 5.11
N GLU A 92 -4.68 11.01 4.52
CA GLU A 92 -5.70 11.26 3.53
C GLU A 92 -5.14 12.15 2.44
N PHE A 93 -5.30 11.74 1.20
CA PHE A 93 -4.98 12.57 0.05
C PHE A 93 -6.18 13.50 -0.20
N VAL A 94 -5.99 14.78 0.04
CA VAL A 94 -7.06 15.77 -0.15
C VAL A 94 -7.18 16.18 -1.61
N ASP A 95 -6.13 15.98 -2.38
CA ASP A 95 -6.13 16.04 -3.84
C ASP A 95 -4.95 15.20 -4.36
N GLY A 96 -4.73 15.21 -5.67
CA GLY A 96 -3.69 14.36 -6.29
C GLY A 96 -2.26 14.70 -5.90
N ASP A 97 -2.04 15.85 -5.27
CA ASP A 97 -0.70 16.34 -4.95
C ASP A 97 -0.51 16.71 -3.47
N THR A 98 -1.52 16.48 -2.63
CA THR A 98 -1.50 16.89 -1.22
C THR A 98 -1.94 15.76 -0.31
N LEU A 99 -1.10 15.41 0.64
CA LEU A 99 -1.35 14.36 1.63
C LEU A 99 -1.37 14.98 3.03
N HIS A 100 -2.44 14.74 3.76
CA HIS A 100 -2.51 15.06 5.19
C HIS A 100 -2.19 13.81 5.99
N HIS A 101 -1.14 13.86 6.80
CA HIS A 101 -0.67 12.71 7.55
C HIS A 101 -0.06 13.16 8.87
N ALA A 102 -0.54 12.61 9.98
CA ALA A 102 0.00 12.87 11.33
C ALA A 102 0.12 14.36 11.65
N GLY A 103 -0.87 15.15 11.24
CA GLY A 103 -0.86 16.60 11.46
C GLY A 103 0.06 17.38 10.52
N MET A 104 0.72 16.71 9.59
CA MET A 104 1.60 17.31 8.61
C MET A 104 0.92 17.38 7.25
N ILE A 105 1.36 18.32 6.45
CA ILE A 105 0.97 18.41 5.04
C ILE A 105 2.19 18.06 4.21
N LEU A 106 2.06 17.01 3.40
CA LEU A 106 3.09 16.63 2.46
C LEU A 106 2.58 16.90 1.05
N ARG A 107 3.47 17.34 0.20
CA ARG A 107 3.13 17.61 -1.20
C ARG A 107 3.95 16.72 -2.10
N ARG A 108 3.33 16.33 -3.22
CA ARG A 108 4.03 15.51 -4.20
C ARG A 108 5.21 16.29 -4.78
N LYS A 109 6.36 15.69 -4.73
CA LYS A 109 7.54 16.25 -5.38
C LYS A 109 7.62 15.67 -6.79
N ARG A 110 7.65 16.57 -7.75
CA ARG A 110 7.75 16.18 -9.16
C ARG A 110 9.10 16.54 -9.75
#